data_4476eeda55fbde851ece59c9badb4125
#
_entry.id   4476eeda55fbde851ece59c9badb4125
#
_cell.length_a   1.000
_cell.length_b   1.000
_cell.length_c   1.000
_cell.angle_alpha   90.00
_cell.angle_beta   90.00
_cell.angle_gamma   90.00
#
_symmetry.space_group_name_H-M   'P 1'
#
loop_
_entity.id
_entity.type
_entity.pdbx_description
1 polymer ?
#
loop_
_entity_poly.entity_id
_entity_poly.type
_entity_poly.pdbx_seq_one_letter_code
_entity_poly.pdbx_strand_id
1 'polypeptide(L)'
;MLFRSDVAIVEIGGTVGDIESLPFLEAARQMNLKLGPHNTAFVHLSYVPWIAAAGELKTKPTQHTAQKLREIGIQADALLCRADRPIPEDERAKISLFSNVPEWGVISMWDVDTIYKVPRMLHEQGLDGLICDKLRQIGRAHV
;
A
#
# COMPACT_ATOMS: atom_id res chain seq x y z
N MET A 1 -29.50 -2.77 12.51
CA MET A 1 -28.97 -3.91 11.75
C MET A 1 -27.46 -3.87 11.88
N LEU A 2 -26.89 -4.78 12.67
CA LEU A 2 -25.44 -4.87 12.85
C LEU A 2 -24.89 -5.62 11.63
N PHE A 3 -24.14 -4.95 10.77
CA PHE A 3 -23.38 -5.62 9.72
C PHE A 3 -22.27 -6.44 10.39
N ARG A 4 -22.34 -7.76 10.23
CA ARG A 4 -21.27 -8.66 10.66
C ARG A 4 -20.26 -8.77 9.52
N SER A 5 -19.30 -7.87 9.49
CA SER A 5 -18.15 -7.95 8.59
C SER A 5 -16.92 -8.26 9.42
N ASP A 6 -16.14 -9.25 8.99
CA ASP A 6 -14.85 -9.57 9.62
C ASP A 6 -13.79 -8.54 9.26
N VAL A 7 -13.86 -8.01 8.03
CA VAL A 7 -12.96 -6.99 7.50
C VAL A 7 -13.76 -5.95 6.74
N ALA A 8 -13.44 -4.68 6.94
CA ALA A 8 -13.94 -3.56 6.15
C ALA A 8 -12.77 -2.93 5.40
N ILE A 9 -12.93 -2.72 4.09
CA ILE A 9 -11.95 -2.02 3.26
C ILE A 9 -12.48 -0.63 3.00
N VAL A 10 -11.68 0.38 3.34
CA VAL A 10 -11.99 1.79 3.11
C VAL A 10 -10.94 2.37 2.19
N GLU A 11 -11.38 2.96 1.08
CA GLU A 11 -10.50 3.68 0.16
C GLU A 11 -10.62 5.18 0.42
N ILE A 12 -9.46 5.84 0.54
CA ILE A 12 -9.35 7.30 0.59
C ILE A 12 -8.70 7.73 -0.72
N GLY A 13 -9.49 8.33 -1.60
CA GLY A 13 -9.04 8.78 -2.91
C GLY A 13 -8.18 10.05 -2.87
N GLY A 14 -7.58 10.38 -4.00
CA GLY A 14 -6.69 11.53 -4.16
C GLY A 14 -5.24 11.24 -3.78
N THR A 15 -4.41 12.26 -3.89
CA THR A 15 -2.99 12.17 -3.53
C THR A 15 -2.80 12.48 -2.04
N VAL A 16 -1.94 11.72 -1.37
CA VAL A 16 -1.58 12.01 0.03
C VAL A 16 -0.98 13.41 0.14
N GLY A 17 -1.60 14.24 0.98
CA GLY A 17 -1.25 15.65 1.13
C GLY A 17 -2.26 16.61 0.52
N ASP A 18 -3.22 16.13 -0.26
CA ASP A 18 -4.33 16.94 -0.73
C ASP A 18 -5.19 17.38 0.46
N ILE A 19 -5.61 18.65 0.44
CA ILE A 19 -6.40 19.25 1.54
C ILE A 19 -7.69 18.46 1.78
N GLU A 20 -8.33 17.98 0.72
CA GLU A 20 -9.60 17.27 0.76
C GLU A 20 -9.52 15.93 1.51
N SER A 21 -8.38 15.25 1.46
CA SER A 21 -8.18 13.94 2.10
C SER A 21 -7.75 14.02 3.56
N LEU A 22 -7.24 15.15 4.02
CA LEU A 22 -6.68 15.31 5.37
C LEU A 22 -7.63 14.90 6.50
N PRO A 23 -8.94 15.28 6.51
CA PRO A 23 -9.85 14.85 7.56
C PRO A 23 -10.05 13.33 7.62
N PHE A 24 -10.04 12.67 6.47
CA PHE A 24 -10.19 11.21 6.39
C PHE A 24 -8.93 10.49 6.87
N LEU A 25 -7.76 10.99 6.50
CA LEU A 25 -6.48 10.45 6.97
C LEU A 25 -6.34 10.63 8.49
N GLU A 26 -6.73 11.78 9.03
CA GLU A 26 -6.75 11.99 10.48
C GLU A 26 -7.72 11.04 11.19
N ALA A 27 -8.90 10.82 10.64
CA ALA A 27 -9.85 9.84 11.18
C ALA A 27 -9.25 8.42 11.16
N ALA A 28 -8.60 8.02 10.07
CA ALA A 28 -7.93 6.73 9.96
C ALA A 28 -6.80 6.58 11.00
N ARG A 29 -5.99 7.62 11.20
CA ARG A 29 -4.95 7.66 12.23
C ARG A 29 -5.53 7.46 13.63
N GLN A 30 -6.63 8.16 13.95
CA GLN A 30 -7.30 8.02 15.25
C GLN A 30 -7.93 6.64 15.43
N MET A 31 -8.48 6.05 14.36
CA MET A 31 -9.00 4.68 14.39
C MET A 31 -7.90 3.68 14.72
N ASN A 32 -6.72 3.80 14.11
CA ASN A 32 -5.58 2.96 14.44
C ASN A 32 -5.19 3.06 15.93
N LEU A 33 -5.17 4.28 16.46
CA LEU A 33 -4.88 4.49 17.88
C LEU A 33 -5.93 3.82 18.80
N LYS A 34 -7.21 3.93 18.46
CA LYS A 34 -8.32 3.38 19.26
C LYS A 34 -8.45 1.86 19.15
N LEU A 35 -8.31 1.32 17.97
CA LEU A 35 -8.52 -0.10 17.69
C LEU A 35 -7.26 -0.95 17.90
N GLY A 36 -6.11 -0.31 17.85
CA GLY A 36 -4.81 -0.95 17.97
C GLY A 36 -4.28 -1.50 16.63
N PRO A 37 -2.97 -1.78 16.57
CA PRO A 37 -2.25 -2.08 15.33
C PRO A 37 -2.63 -3.42 14.68
N HIS A 38 -3.32 -4.29 15.39
CA HIS A 38 -3.78 -5.59 14.86
C HIS A 38 -5.24 -5.56 14.35
N ASN A 39 -5.89 -4.42 14.45
CA ASN A 39 -7.26 -4.23 13.97
C ASN A 39 -7.34 -3.21 12.83
N THR A 40 -6.19 -2.72 12.39
CA THR A 40 -6.07 -1.80 11.25
C THR A 40 -4.86 -2.18 10.40
N ALA A 41 -4.98 -2.02 9.09
CA ALA A 41 -3.87 -2.16 8.15
C ALA A 41 -3.91 -1.01 7.14
N PHE A 42 -2.76 -0.43 6.86
CA PHE A 42 -2.63 0.68 5.92
C PHE A 42 -1.88 0.21 4.68
N VAL A 43 -2.58 0.25 3.56
CA VAL A 43 -2.02 -0.04 2.24
C VAL A 43 -1.95 1.26 1.47
N HIS A 44 -0.74 1.69 1.14
CA HIS A 44 -0.52 2.91 0.38
C HIS A 44 -0.29 2.58 -1.09
N LEU A 45 -1.15 3.11 -1.96
CA LEU A 45 -1.01 2.98 -3.40
C LEU A 45 -0.24 4.19 -3.95
N SER A 46 0.83 3.93 -4.71
CA SER A 46 1.66 4.97 -5.32
C SER A 46 1.98 4.63 -6.77
N TYR A 47 2.25 5.65 -7.56
CA TYR A 47 2.67 5.50 -8.96
C TYR A 47 4.18 5.69 -9.10
N VAL A 48 4.82 4.75 -9.81
CA VAL A 48 6.25 4.77 -10.11
C VAL A 48 6.41 4.94 -11.63
N PRO A 49 6.56 6.18 -12.11
CA PRO A 49 6.62 6.44 -13.55
C PRO A 49 7.92 5.96 -14.18
N TRP A 50 7.81 5.40 -15.36
CA TRP A 50 8.93 5.19 -16.26
C TRP A 50 9.20 6.45 -17.08
N ILE A 51 10.44 6.92 -17.06
CA ILE A 51 10.87 8.07 -17.85
C ILE A 51 11.72 7.58 -19.02
N ALA A 52 11.12 7.49 -20.18
CA ALA A 52 11.77 6.95 -21.39
C ALA A 52 13.07 7.68 -21.76
N ALA A 53 13.09 9.01 -21.61
CA ALA A 53 14.28 9.82 -21.90
C ALA A 53 15.47 9.52 -20.95
N ALA A 54 15.19 9.07 -19.72
CA ALA A 54 16.19 8.72 -18.72
C ALA A 54 16.47 7.21 -18.70
N GLY A 55 15.59 6.39 -19.28
CA GLY A 55 15.70 4.94 -19.28
C GLY A 55 15.56 4.33 -17.89
N GLU A 56 14.80 4.96 -16.99
CA GLU A 56 14.68 4.52 -15.60
C GLU A 56 13.29 4.77 -14.99
N LEU A 57 12.95 3.98 -13.97
CA LEU A 57 11.81 4.23 -13.07
C LEU A 57 12.16 5.35 -12.08
N LYS A 58 11.23 6.24 -11.83
CA LYS A 58 11.38 7.32 -10.85
C LYS A 58 10.69 6.95 -9.53
N THR A 59 11.48 6.68 -8.52
CA THR A 59 11.00 6.28 -7.18
C THR A 59 10.75 7.46 -6.24
N LYS A 60 11.26 8.65 -6.52
CA LYS A 60 11.10 9.84 -5.67
C LYS A 60 9.65 10.22 -5.40
N PRO A 61 8.73 10.22 -6.37
CA PRO A 61 7.33 10.52 -6.07
C PRO A 61 6.74 9.59 -5.01
N THR A 62 7.03 8.31 -5.10
CA THR A 62 6.61 7.30 -4.11
C THR A 62 7.22 7.56 -2.74
N GLN A 63 8.51 7.89 -2.68
CA GLN A 63 9.19 8.25 -1.44
C GLN A 63 8.54 9.47 -0.78
N HIS A 64 8.22 10.50 -1.56
CA HIS A 64 7.58 11.72 -1.07
C HIS A 64 6.18 11.47 -0.52
N THR A 65 5.35 10.69 -1.23
CA THR A 65 3.99 10.40 -0.74
C THR A 65 4.02 9.53 0.53
N ALA A 66 4.94 8.57 0.62
CA ALA A 66 5.14 7.77 1.82
C ALA A 66 5.64 8.61 3.00
N GLN A 67 6.56 9.56 2.75
CA GLN A 67 7.01 10.51 3.76
C GLN A 67 5.84 11.37 4.24
N LYS A 68 5.04 11.89 3.31
CA LYS A 68 3.88 12.74 3.62
C LYS A 68 2.86 12.00 4.49
N LEU A 69 2.62 10.72 4.20
CA LEU A 69 1.74 9.88 5.01
C LEU A 69 2.27 9.73 6.45
N ARG A 70 3.59 9.54 6.61
CA ARG A 70 4.21 9.48 7.94
C ARG A 70 4.13 10.80 8.69
N GLU A 71 4.26 11.95 8.01
CA GLU A 71 4.08 13.27 8.62
C GLU A 71 2.67 13.45 9.22
N ILE A 72 1.67 12.81 8.60
CA ILE A 72 0.29 12.77 9.12
C ILE A 72 0.17 11.81 10.33
N GLY A 73 1.15 10.95 10.55
CA GLY A 73 1.16 9.98 11.64
C GLY A 73 0.68 8.58 11.26
N ILE A 74 0.70 8.26 9.96
CA ILE A 74 0.35 6.94 9.44
C ILE A 74 1.59 6.29 8.82
N GLN A 75 1.94 5.10 9.29
CA GLN A 75 2.93 4.23 8.65
C GLN A 75 2.20 3.18 7.82
N ALA A 76 2.52 3.10 6.53
CA ALA A 76 1.99 2.05 5.67
C ALA A 76 2.55 0.68 6.07
N ASP A 77 1.70 -0.32 6.11
CA ASP A 77 2.08 -1.73 6.32
C ASP A 77 2.51 -2.38 5.00
N ALA A 78 1.91 -1.94 3.91
CA ALA A 78 2.27 -2.33 2.55
C ALA A 78 2.23 -1.12 1.62
N LEU A 79 3.08 -1.15 0.60
CA LEU A 79 3.18 -0.14 -0.43
C LEU A 79 2.93 -0.81 -1.79
N LEU A 80 1.81 -0.47 -2.43
CA LEU A 80 1.50 -0.92 -3.78
C LEU A 80 2.08 0.07 -4.78
N CYS A 81 3.10 -0.35 -5.50
CA CYS A 81 3.80 0.48 -6.48
C CYS A 81 3.30 0.17 -7.89
N ARG A 82 2.39 0.99 -8.40
CA ARG A 82 1.91 0.86 -9.77
C ARG A 82 2.93 1.42 -10.75
N ALA A 83 3.24 0.64 -11.77
CA ALA A 83 4.11 1.03 -12.88
C ALA A 83 3.59 0.43 -14.20
N ASP A 84 4.16 0.80 -15.34
CA ASP A 84 3.87 0.15 -16.62
C ASP A 84 4.57 -1.22 -16.78
N ARG A 85 5.51 -1.52 -15.88
CA ARG A 85 6.35 -2.73 -15.87
C ARG A 85 6.70 -3.17 -14.45
N PRO A 86 7.17 -4.42 -14.26
CA PRO A 86 7.67 -4.87 -12.97
C PRO A 86 8.80 -3.97 -12.45
N ILE A 87 8.81 -3.71 -11.14
CA ILE A 87 9.84 -2.90 -10.49
C ILE A 87 11.01 -3.81 -10.14
N PRO A 88 12.24 -3.50 -10.58
CA PRO A 88 13.45 -4.25 -10.24
C PRO A 88 13.73 -4.29 -8.74
N GLU A 89 14.48 -5.30 -8.30
CA GLU A 89 14.79 -5.50 -6.86
C GLU A 89 15.56 -4.34 -6.25
N ASP A 90 16.51 -3.76 -6.97
CA ASP A 90 17.28 -2.59 -6.52
C ASP A 90 16.40 -1.36 -6.29
N GLU A 91 15.43 -1.13 -7.16
CA GLU A 91 14.45 -0.04 -7.00
C GLU A 91 13.45 -0.36 -5.87
N ARG A 92 13.07 -1.63 -5.69
CA ARG A 92 12.24 -2.06 -4.55
C ARG A 92 12.97 -1.83 -3.22
N ALA A 93 14.23 -2.23 -3.12
CA ALA A 93 15.06 -2.00 -1.95
C ALA A 93 15.18 -0.51 -1.60
N LYS A 94 15.36 0.33 -2.61
CA LYS A 94 15.40 1.78 -2.47
C LYS A 94 14.06 2.36 -1.99
N ILE A 95 12.94 1.94 -2.58
CA ILE A 95 11.61 2.33 -2.11
C ILE A 95 11.40 1.88 -0.67
N SER A 96 11.73 0.65 -0.32
CA SER A 96 11.66 0.10 1.03
C SER A 96 12.39 0.98 2.04
N LEU A 97 13.66 1.28 1.77
CA LEU A 97 14.49 2.07 2.67
C LEU A 97 13.90 3.47 2.95
N PHE A 98 13.49 4.18 1.91
CA PHE A 98 13.01 5.57 2.06
C PHE A 98 11.54 5.67 2.49
N SER A 99 10.75 4.61 2.28
CA SER A 99 9.35 4.56 2.70
C SER A 99 9.15 3.96 4.08
N ASN A 100 10.21 3.38 4.67
CA ASN A 100 10.15 2.66 5.94
C ASN A 100 9.14 1.49 5.90
N VAL A 101 9.09 0.80 4.78
CA VAL A 101 8.28 -0.41 4.57
C VAL A 101 9.24 -1.55 4.25
N PRO A 102 9.15 -2.72 4.89
CA PRO A 102 10.01 -3.85 4.57
C PRO A 102 9.92 -4.22 3.07
N GLU A 103 11.00 -4.74 2.48
CA GLU A 103 11.01 -5.07 1.05
C GLU A 103 9.89 -6.02 0.64
N TRP A 104 9.54 -6.98 1.49
CA TRP A 104 8.41 -7.88 1.28
C TRP A 104 7.04 -7.20 1.34
N GLY A 105 6.97 -5.99 1.88
CA GLY A 105 5.77 -5.13 1.88
C GLY A 105 5.72 -4.15 0.71
N VAL A 106 6.78 -4.08 -0.12
CA VAL A 106 6.79 -3.28 -1.35
C VAL A 106 6.33 -4.16 -2.51
N ILE A 107 5.10 -3.99 -2.91
CA ILE A 107 4.43 -4.81 -3.91
C ILE A 107 4.45 -4.10 -5.26
N SER A 108 5.00 -4.76 -6.26
CA SER A 108 5.00 -4.26 -7.64
C SER A 108 3.69 -4.60 -8.33
N MET A 109 3.03 -3.60 -8.89
CA MET A 109 1.79 -3.77 -9.63
C MET A 109 1.93 -3.13 -11.01
N TRP A 110 1.92 -3.96 -12.05
CA TRP A 110 2.10 -3.49 -13.43
C TRP A 110 0.85 -3.70 -14.27
N ASP A 111 0.82 -3.06 -15.41
CA ASP A 111 -0.30 -3.15 -16.34
C ASP A 111 -0.47 -4.59 -16.87
N VAL A 112 -1.69 -5.05 -16.85
CA VAL A 112 -2.11 -6.38 -17.32
C VAL A 112 -3.25 -6.23 -18.33
N ASP A 113 -3.45 -7.25 -19.15
CA ASP A 113 -4.49 -7.26 -20.19
C ASP A 113 -5.93 -7.31 -19.65
N THR A 114 -6.09 -7.75 -18.40
CA THR A 114 -7.38 -7.77 -17.70
C THR A 114 -7.22 -7.55 -16.22
N ILE A 115 -8.12 -6.74 -15.64
CA ILE A 115 -8.11 -6.43 -14.19
C ILE A 115 -8.24 -7.69 -13.32
N TYR A 116 -8.82 -8.78 -13.84
CA TYR A 116 -8.97 -10.03 -13.12
C TYR A 116 -7.64 -10.74 -12.80
N LYS A 117 -6.54 -10.34 -13.44
CA LYS A 117 -5.20 -10.85 -13.14
C LYS A 117 -4.55 -10.12 -11.96
N VAL A 118 -5.02 -8.92 -11.61
CA VAL A 118 -4.45 -8.12 -10.51
C VAL A 118 -4.51 -8.84 -9.17
N PRO A 119 -5.63 -9.42 -8.72
CA PRO A 119 -5.66 -10.15 -7.44
C PRO A 119 -4.63 -11.28 -7.37
N ARG A 120 -4.44 -12.02 -8.47
CA ARG A 120 -3.44 -13.07 -8.53
C ARG A 120 -2.01 -12.52 -8.42
N MET A 121 -1.71 -11.44 -9.12
CA MET A 121 -0.41 -10.75 -9.05
C MET A 121 -0.09 -10.30 -7.61
N LEU A 122 -1.07 -9.78 -6.89
CA LEU A 122 -0.92 -9.34 -5.51
C LEU A 122 -0.73 -10.54 -4.56
N HIS A 123 -1.48 -11.62 -4.77
CA HIS A 123 -1.35 -12.86 -4.01
C HIS A 123 0.03 -13.51 -4.18
N GLU A 124 0.52 -13.61 -5.41
CA GLU A 124 1.84 -14.19 -5.72
C GLU A 124 3.00 -13.44 -5.05
N GLN A 125 2.80 -12.15 -4.73
CA GLN A 125 3.75 -11.32 -3.97
C GLN A 125 3.48 -11.29 -2.45
N GLY A 126 2.44 -11.99 -1.98
CA GLY A 126 2.15 -12.19 -0.57
C GLY A 126 1.37 -11.07 0.13
N LEU A 127 0.71 -10.16 -0.62
CA LEU A 127 -0.02 -9.05 -0.02
C LEU A 127 -1.16 -9.52 0.90
N ASP A 128 -1.92 -10.50 0.49
CA ASP A 128 -3.03 -11.07 1.27
C ASP A 128 -2.53 -11.73 2.56
N GLY A 129 -1.43 -12.48 2.49
CA GLY A 129 -0.77 -13.05 3.67
C GLY A 129 -0.33 -11.96 4.64
N LEU A 130 0.32 -10.90 4.16
CA LEU A 130 0.74 -9.77 4.97
C LEU A 130 -0.44 -9.14 5.72
N ILE A 131 -1.55 -8.88 5.02
CA ILE A 131 -2.74 -8.26 5.62
C ILE A 131 -3.40 -9.21 6.62
N CYS A 132 -3.53 -10.49 6.29
CA CYS A 132 -4.08 -11.49 7.19
C CYS A 132 -3.26 -11.62 8.48
N ASP A 133 -1.94 -11.65 8.37
CA ASP A 133 -1.04 -11.70 9.53
C ASP A 133 -1.16 -10.42 10.37
N LYS A 134 -1.17 -9.26 9.74
CA LYS A 134 -1.34 -7.97 10.40
C LYS A 134 -2.63 -7.91 11.20
N LEU A 135 -3.74 -8.35 10.61
CA LEU A 135 -5.07 -8.35 11.21
C LEU A 135 -5.37 -9.62 12.03
N ARG A 136 -4.40 -10.49 12.22
CA ARG A 136 -4.54 -11.78 12.93
C ARG A 136 -5.69 -12.65 12.40
N GLN A 137 -5.93 -12.59 11.09
CA GLN A 137 -6.93 -13.41 10.39
C GLN A 137 -6.30 -14.74 9.95
N ILE A 138 -5.83 -15.52 10.92
CA ILE A 138 -5.14 -16.81 10.68
C ILE A 138 -6.10 -17.80 10.00
N GLY A 139 -5.63 -18.47 8.96
CA GLY A 139 -6.37 -19.52 8.25
C GLY A 139 -7.25 -19.07 7.08
N ARG A 140 -7.32 -17.77 6.77
CA ARG A 140 -8.09 -17.23 5.64
C ARG A 140 -7.27 -17.00 4.36
N ALA A 141 -5.94 -16.98 4.47
CA ALA A 141 -5.04 -16.79 3.32
C ALA A 141 -4.79 -18.06 2.48
N HIS A 142 -5.41 -19.18 2.84
CA HIS A 142 -5.18 -20.49 2.20
C HIS A 142 -6.43 -21.08 1.55
N VAL A 143 -7.34 -20.25 1.11
CA VAL A 143 -8.52 -20.71 0.34
C VAL A 143 -8.38 -20.38 -1.12
#